data_10a537651a78fc4b3ade978fd7c8b749
#
_entry.id   10a537651a78fc4b3ade978fd7c8b749
#
_cell.length_a   1.000
_cell.length_b   1.000
_cell.length_c   1.000
_cell.angle_alpha   90.00
_cell.angle_beta   90.00
_cell.angle_gamma   90.00
#
_symmetry.space_group_name_H-M   'P 1'
#
loop_
_entity.id
_entity.type
_entity.pdbx_description
1 polymer ?
#
loop_
_entity_poly.entity_id
_entity_poly.type
_entity_poly.pdbx_seq_one_letter_code
_entity_poly.pdbx_strand_id
1 'polypeptide(L)'
;MNIKNWFKSAEKLTVQKLKYALQKHRDRRLQIPWNFAQIGMLIFPLIPILGALGIFLGLAGTSKHKFREICRRPVNQGFAVLSVLLVITAIFANNRIEAFLGLFNFLPFFIFFAVFSSLIQTPAQLRQLSWAIVISSIPVIILGLGQQFLGWSGIDQLQPIFGWVLEPKGNPPGRMASVFMYANILACYLTIAFILALGLCIEGRRKFGNGFCNGFNGFKGWMLREEVPAKKSEERGNKEEGRRKRETINELPITNSQFPIPNSQFPIPNYRFLFLTFAVVGNAVCLIFTNSRNAWGLAVLAVLAFAFYAGWKKLLAGVFSAVGAVFLSAFGPEPLRQYLRRIIPAFFWARLTDEMFPNRPTATLRTTQWEFAWSMTQQRPWTGWGLRNFTPLYQAQMHEWLGHPHSLILMLTAETGIPITLFFLGLVGWILARGVLLLVNWRSHFPVDTQQQEIEENAISIITNRVICQNQNSADRLILFSYLLAFAACTLFNTVDVTLFDFRVNTISWLLLAAICGVCKEGIGHRESGIG
;
A
#
# COMPACT_ATOMS: atom_id res chain seq x y z
N MET A 1 -5.17 -36.03 25.35
CA MET A 1 -4.34 -34.91 24.88
C MET A 1 -4.58 -33.72 25.80
N ASN A 2 -3.59 -33.30 26.59
CA ASN A 2 -3.79 -32.39 27.71
C ASN A 2 -3.92 -30.93 27.21
N ILE A 3 -5.09 -30.31 27.41
CA ILE A 3 -5.45 -28.96 26.96
C ILE A 3 -4.39 -27.91 27.36
N LYS A 4 -3.75 -28.06 28.54
CA LYS A 4 -2.62 -27.21 28.97
C LYS A 4 -1.40 -27.28 28.04
N ASN A 5 -1.11 -28.44 27.47
CA ASN A 5 0.02 -28.60 26.54
C ASN A 5 -0.30 -28.04 25.16
N TRP A 6 -1.57 -28.06 24.75
CA TRP A 6 -2.03 -27.43 23.51
C TRP A 6 -1.94 -25.90 23.61
N PHE A 7 -2.39 -25.29 24.71
CA PHE A 7 -2.25 -23.84 24.93
C PHE A 7 -0.79 -23.38 24.97
N LYS A 8 0.10 -24.10 25.68
CA LYS A 8 1.55 -23.79 25.69
C LYS A 8 2.20 -23.95 24.33
N SER A 9 1.76 -24.91 23.52
CA SER A 9 2.27 -25.11 22.16
C SER A 9 1.74 -24.03 21.21
N ALA A 10 0.48 -23.63 21.32
CA ALA A 10 -0.10 -22.53 20.56
C ALA A 10 0.52 -21.18 20.93
N GLU A 11 0.79 -20.93 22.19
CA GLU A 11 1.48 -19.73 22.68
C GLU A 11 2.92 -19.66 22.17
N LYS A 12 3.69 -20.75 22.26
CA LYS A 12 5.04 -20.85 21.68
C LYS A 12 5.04 -20.64 20.15
N LEU A 13 4.06 -21.23 19.44
CA LEU A 13 3.92 -21.07 17.99
C LEU A 13 3.55 -19.62 17.62
N THR A 14 2.70 -18.97 18.43
CA THR A 14 2.28 -17.59 18.23
C THR A 14 3.43 -16.61 18.50
N VAL A 15 4.18 -16.81 19.60
CA VAL A 15 5.36 -15.99 19.93
C VAL A 15 6.48 -16.20 18.90
N GLN A 16 6.69 -17.43 18.43
CA GLN A 16 7.68 -17.72 17.39
C GLN A 16 7.28 -17.15 16.02
N LYS A 17 5.98 -17.21 15.64
CA LYS A 17 5.44 -16.55 14.45
C LYS A 17 5.49 -15.03 14.56
N LEU A 18 5.25 -14.46 15.74
CA LEU A 18 5.39 -13.02 15.99
C LEU A 18 6.86 -12.57 15.88
N LYS A 19 7.82 -13.37 16.38
CA LYS A 19 9.25 -13.12 16.19
C LYS A 19 9.68 -13.16 14.72
N TYR A 20 9.09 -14.03 13.89
CA TYR A 20 9.34 -14.06 12.45
C TYR A 20 8.64 -12.93 11.69
N ALA A 21 7.52 -12.40 12.22
CA ALA A 21 6.82 -11.25 11.66
C ALA A 21 7.57 -9.93 11.93
N LEU A 22 8.29 -9.85 13.05
CA LEU A 22 9.14 -8.72 13.42
C LEU A 22 10.54 -8.91 12.82
N GLN A 23 10.68 -8.61 11.54
CA GLN A 23 11.99 -8.66 10.88
C GLN A 23 12.96 -7.69 11.57
N LYS A 24 14.19 -8.15 11.82
CA LYS A 24 15.21 -7.33 12.48
C LYS A 24 15.52 -6.09 11.65
N HIS A 25 15.52 -4.93 12.29
CA HIS A 25 16.00 -3.70 11.66
C HIS A 25 17.51 -3.85 11.38
N ARG A 26 17.99 -3.34 10.24
CA ARG A 26 19.42 -3.43 9.85
C ARG A 26 20.33 -2.79 10.92
N ASP A 27 19.93 -1.63 11.45
CA ASP A 27 20.56 -1.00 12.61
C ASP A 27 19.87 -1.47 13.90
N ARG A 28 20.58 -2.24 14.74
CA ARG A 28 20.05 -2.77 16.01
C ARG A 28 19.54 -1.68 16.95
N ARG A 29 20.10 -0.47 16.89
CA ARG A 29 19.69 0.67 17.72
C ARG A 29 18.30 1.17 17.37
N LEU A 30 17.86 0.96 16.12
CA LEU A 30 16.56 1.35 15.63
C LEU A 30 15.49 0.26 15.74
N GLN A 31 15.81 -0.92 16.26
CA GLN A 31 14.85 -2.04 16.40
C GLN A 31 13.66 -1.67 17.28
N ILE A 32 13.90 -1.05 18.43
CA ILE A 32 12.83 -0.65 19.36
C ILE A 32 11.98 0.46 18.75
N PRO A 33 12.54 1.59 18.23
CA PRO A 33 11.77 2.58 17.49
C PRO A 33 10.94 2.00 16.34
N TRP A 34 11.51 1.06 15.59
CA TRP A 34 10.83 0.37 14.49
C TRP A 34 9.62 -0.43 14.97
N ASN A 35 9.75 -1.17 16.06
CA ASN A 35 8.66 -1.95 16.63
C ASN A 35 7.51 -1.04 17.10
N PHE A 36 7.82 0.07 17.79
CA PHE A 36 6.81 1.04 18.19
C PHE A 36 6.11 1.68 16.99
N ALA A 37 6.86 2.02 15.94
CA ALA A 37 6.29 2.57 14.71
C ALA A 37 5.32 1.58 14.03
N GLN A 38 5.69 0.29 13.92
CA GLN A 38 4.82 -0.74 13.33
C GLN A 38 3.55 -0.96 14.13
N ILE A 39 3.66 -1.14 15.45
CA ILE A 39 2.51 -1.33 16.33
C ILE A 39 1.62 -0.08 16.32
N GLY A 40 2.24 1.10 16.38
CA GLY A 40 1.54 2.36 16.26
C GLY A 40 0.71 2.44 14.98
N MET A 41 1.32 2.17 13.83
CA MET A 41 0.63 2.19 12.53
C MET A 41 -0.48 1.13 12.40
N LEU A 42 -0.31 -0.03 13.03
CA LEU A 42 -1.33 -1.09 13.04
C LEU A 42 -2.59 -0.66 13.80
N ILE A 43 -2.41 0.00 14.94
CA ILE A 43 -3.52 0.39 15.84
C ILE A 43 -4.15 1.72 15.40
N PHE A 44 -3.38 2.58 14.75
CA PHE A 44 -3.71 3.98 14.49
C PHE A 44 -5.06 4.24 13.81
N PRO A 45 -5.51 3.47 12.80
CA PRO A 45 -6.80 3.72 12.18
C PRO A 45 -7.99 3.52 13.11
N LEU A 46 -7.86 2.63 14.11
CA LEU A 46 -8.92 2.28 15.05
C LEU A 46 -8.85 3.05 16.38
N ILE A 47 -7.65 3.19 16.93
CA ILE A 47 -7.41 3.90 18.19
C ILE A 47 -6.33 4.95 17.94
N PRO A 48 -6.69 6.12 17.38
CA PRO A 48 -5.74 7.13 16.95
C PRO A 48 -4.79 7.60 18.06
N ILE A 49 -5.29 7.76 19.28
CA ILE A 49 -4.50 8.24 20.43
C ILE A 49 -3.39 7.24 20.77
N LEU A 50 -3.72 5.97 20.91
CA LEU A 50 -2.74 4.93 21.24
C LEU A 50 -1.78 4.66 20.07
N GLY A 51 -2.31 4.67 18.85
CA GLY A 51 -1.49 4.57 17.64
C GLY A 51 -0.50 5.73 17.50
N ALA A 52 -0.97 6.97 17.75
CA ALA A 52 -0.12 8.17 17.74
C ALA A 52 0.99 8.09 18.80
N LEU A 53 0.69 7.56 19.99
CA LEU A 53 1.72 7.34 21.03
C LEU A 53 2.81 6.39 20.54
N GLY A 54 2.43 5.25 19.93
CA GLY A 54 3.39 4.31 19.34
C GLY A 54 4.25 4.96 18.25
N ILE A 55 3.63 5.72 17.35
CA ILE A 55 4.32 6.50 16.31
C ILE A 55 5.29 7.51 16.95
N PHE A 56 4.85 8.25 17.96
CA PHE A 56 5.66 9.25 18.66
C PHE A 56 6.89 8.61 19.36
N LEU A 57 6.72 7.46 20.01
CA LEU A 57 7.84 6.72 20.59
C LEU A 57 8.84 6.25 19.52
N GLY A 58 8.34 5.83 18.38
CA GLY A 58 9.16 5.53 17.20
C GLY A 58 9.94 6.75 16.70
N LEU A 59 9.29 7.92 16.62
CA LEU A 59 9.91 9.18 16.24
C LEU A 59 11.00 9.59 17.23
N ALA A 60 10.68 9.63 18.52
CA ALA A 60 11.60 10.07 19.57
C ALA A 60 12.86 9.17 19.62
N GLY A 61 12.66 7.84 19.58
CA GLY A 61 13.77 6.89 19.56
C GLY A 61 14.67 7.02 18.32
N THR A 62 14.08 7.20 17.14
CA THR A 62 14.84 7.38 15.89
C THR A 62 15.60 8.73 15.90
N SER A 63 14.94 9.80 16.31
CA SER A 63 15.56 11.13 16.40
C SER A 63 16.78 11.13 17.32
N LYS A 64 16.69 10.46 18.48
CA LYS A 64 17.81 10.32 19.42
C LYS A 64 19.07 9.72 18.76
N HIS A 65 18.90 8.74 17.87
CA HIS A 65 20.02 8.02 17.26
C HIS A 65 20.49 8.61 15.93
N LYS A 66 19.60 9.29 15.17
CA LYS A 66 19.85 9.73 13.79
C LYS A 66 19.76 11.25 13.59
N PHE A 67 19.71 12.05 14.66
CA PHE A 67 19.47 13.51 14.60
C PHE A 67 20.36 14.23 13.60
N ARG A 68 21.70 14.03 13.68
CA ARG A 68 22.65 14.69 12.78
C ARG A 68 22.43 14.32 11.31
N GLU A 69 22.11 13.04 11.05
CA GLU A 69 21.82 12.55 9.70
C GLU A 69 20.52 13.17 9.16
N ILE A 70 19.48 13.25 9.99
CA ILE A 70 18.18 13.86 9.65
C ILE A 70 18.35 15.32 9.27
N CYS A 71 19.07 16.11 10.07
CA CYS A 71 19.25 17.55 9.83
C CYS A 71 20.12 17.87 8.59
N ARG A 72 21.03 16.97 8.22
CA ARG A 72 21.92 17.16 7.06
C ARG A 72 21.30 16.81 5.71
N ARG A 73 20.13 16.19 5.69
CA ARG A 73 19.48 15.80 4.42
C ARG A 73 18.92 17.02 3.70
N PRO A 74 19.25 17.27 2.42
CA PRO A 74 18.76 18.42 1.66
C PRO A 74 17.24 18.51 1.61
N VAL A 75 16.53 17.36 1.46
CA VAL A 75 15.06 17.32 1.46
C VAL A 75 14.49 17.82 2.79
N ASN A 76 15.08 17.40 3.92
CA ASN A 76 14.62 17.82 5.24
C ASN A 76 14.92 19.32 5.48
N GLN A 77 16.03 19.83 4.95
CA GLN A 77 16.33 21.26 4.95
C GLN A 77 15.32 22.04 4.11
N GLY A 78 14.91 21.50 2.95
CA GLY A 78 13.83 22.07 2.15
C GLY A 78 12.51 22.15 2.92
N PHE A 79 12.11 21.09 3.63
CA PHE A 79 10.92 21.12 4.49
C PHE A 79 11.09 22.06 5.70
N ALA A 80 12.30 22.24 6.23
CA ALA A 80 12.57 23.23 7.28
C ALA A 80 12.39 24.67 6.76
N VAL A 81 12.90 24.98 5.58
CA VAL A 81 12.66 26.27 4.91
C VAL A 81 11.17 26.49 4.68
N LEU A 82 10.48 25.46 4.14
CA LEU A 82 9.03 25.52 3.94
C LEU A 82 8.28 25.77 5.25
N SER A 83 8.71 25.18 6.38
CA SER A 83 8.12 25.42 7.70
C SER A 83 8.23 26.90 8.11
N VAL A 84 9.40 27.50 7.89
CA VAL A 84 9.62 28.94 8.18
C VAL A 84 8.72 29.81 7.31
N LEU A 85 8.62 29.49 6.00
CA LEU A 85 7.74 30.23 5.09
C LEU A 85 6.26 30.13 5.50
N LEU A 86 5.79 28.94 5.90
CA LEU A 86 4.42 28.77 6.39
C LEU A 86 4.15 29.53 7.69
N VAL A 87 5.11 29.60 8.62
CA VAL A 87 4.99 30.43 9.82
C VAL A 87 4.90 31.90 9.45
N ILE A 88 5.72 32.38 8.51
CA ILE A 88 5.67 33.77 8.01
C ILE A 88 4.27 34.06 7.43
N THR A 89 3.71 33.16 6.57
CA THR A 89 2.35 33.38 6.04
C THR A 89 1.29 33.41 7.14
N ALA A 90 1.46 32.63 8.22
CA ALA A 90 0.53 32.63 9.35
C ALA A 90 0.57 33.96 10.14
N ILE A 91 1.74 34.59 10.28
CA ILE A 91 1.89 35.91 10.93
C ILE A 91 1.15 37.01 10.15
N PHE A 92 1.19 36.94 8.81
CA PHE A 92 0.55 37.93 7.92
C PHE A 92 -0.87 37.50 7.45
N ALA A 93 -1.42 36.43 8.03
CA ALA A 93 -2.74 35.91 7.68
C ALA A 93 -3.86 36.88 8.04
N ASN A 94 -4.99 36.79 7.30
CA ASN A 94 -6.19 37.56 7.60
C ASN A 94 -6.79 37.17 8.98
N ASN A 95 -6.95 35.86 9.24
CA ASN A 95 -7.23 35.35 10.57
C ASN A 95 -6.02 34.55 11.06
N ARG A 96 -5.24 35.17 11.95
CA ARG A 96 -3.99 34.56 12.46
C ARG A 96 -4.21 33.32 13.29
N ILE A 97 -5.28 33.27 14.11
CA ILE A 97 -5.58 32.14 14.98
C ILE A 97 -5.82 30.90 14.12
N GLU A 98 -6.68 31.00 13.11
CA GLU A 98 -6.95 29.91 12.18
C GLU A 98 -5.68 29.50 11.41
N ALA A 99 -4.85 30.47 11.01
CA ALA A 99 -3.61 30.17 10.30
C ALA A 99 -2.59 29.42 11.17
N PHE A 100 -2.43 29.79 12.44
CA PHE A 100 -1.60 29.04 13.39
C PHE A 100 -2.14 27.65 13.66
N LEU A 101 -3.45 27.45 13.78
CA LEU A 101 -4.06 26.13 13.87
C LEU A 101 -3.82 25.32 12.59
N GLY A 102 -3.81 25.98 11.42
CA GLY A 102 -3.49 25.36 10.15
C GLY A 102 -2.08 24.77 10.06
N LEU A 103 -1.10 25.32 10.78
CA LEU A 103 0.27 24.80 10.83
C LEU A 103 0.35 23.39 11.38
N PHE A 104 -0.58 22.99 12.24
CA PHE A 104 -0.62 21.62 12.78
C PHE A 104 -0.91 20.55 11.72
N ASN A 105 -1.46 20.94 10.56
CA ASN A 105 -1.66 20.03 9.44
C ASN A 105 -0.38 19.78 8.61
N PHE A 106 0.70 20.55 8.84
CA PHE A 106 1.94 20.49 8.06
C PHE A 106 3.18 20.26 8.92
N LEU A 107 3.47 21.10 9.91
CA LEU A 107 4.74 21.09 10.64
C LEU A 107 5.04 19.77 11.35
N PRO A 108 4.11 19.18 12.10
CA PRO A 108 4.34 17.86 12.73
C PRO A 108 4.63 16.78 11.69
N PHE A 109 4.00 16.85 10.51
CA PHE A 109 4.18 15.90 9.45
C PHE A 109 5.50 16.07 8.69
N PHE A 110 6.05 17.26 8.63
CA PHE A 110 7.40 17.46 8.10
C PHE A 110 8.45 16.81 9.02
N ILE A 111 8.28 16.93 10.34
CA ILE A 111 9.11 16.23 11.32
C ILE A 111 8.92 14.71 11.18
N PHE A 112 7.68 14.24 11.09
CA PHE A 112 7.35 12.85 10.87
C PHE A 112 8.04 12.30 9.62
N PHE A 113 7.92 12.99 8.48
CA PHE A 113 8.59 12.64 7.24
C PHE A 113 10.11 12.55 7.40
N ALA A 114 10.72 13.56 7.99
CA ALA A 114 12.17 13.65 8.17
C ALA A 114 12.71 12.45 8.96
N VAL A 115 12.02 12.07 10.02
CA VAL A 115 12.43 10.97 10.91
C VAL A 115 12.10 9.61 10.28
N PHE A 116 10.88 9.41 9.77
CA PHE A 116 10.47 8.11 9.20
C PHE A 116 11.23 7.78 7.92
N SER A 117 11.61 8.77 7.10
CA SER A 117 12.49 8.55 5.95
C SER A 117 13.90 8.08 6.34
N SER A 118 14.29 8.24 7.61
CA SER A 118 15.55 7.71 8.16
C SER A 118 15.37 6.35 8.83
N LEU A 119 14.15 6.03 9.27
CA LEU A 119 13.81 4.77 9.91
C LEU A 119 13.49 3.68 8.86
N ILE A 120 12.77 4.04 7.79
CA ILE A 120 12.37 3.12 6.73
C ILE A 120 13.42 3.17 5.62
N GLN A 121 14.15 2.08 5.42
CA GLN A 121 15.28 2.05 4.49
C GLN A 121 15.18 0.89 3.48
N THR A 122 14.41 -0.16 3.78
CA THR A 122 14.42 -1.40 3.00
C THR A 122 13.04 -1.77 2.44
N PRO A 123 12.97 -2.44 1.27
CA PRO A 123 11.70 -2.95 0.74
C PRO A 123 11.00 -3.94 1.68
N ALA A 124 11.76 -4.64 2.51
CA ALA A 124 11.22 -5.55 3.52
C ALA A 124 10.40 -4.78 4.57
N GLN A 125 10.86 -3.60 4.99
CA GLN A 125 10.12 -2.70 5.88
C GLN A 125 8.85 -2.15 5.21
N LEU A 126 8.89 -1.86 3.91
CA LEU A 126 7.68 -1.49 3.15
C LEU A 126 6.62 -2.60 3.23
N ARG A 127 7.01 -3.87 3.07
CA ARG A 127 6.08 -5.00 3.20
C ARG A 127 5.45 -5.08 4.58
N GLN A 128 6.24 -4.88 5.63
CA GLN A 128 5.72 -4.94 7.01
C GLN A 128 4.70 -3.84 7.27
N LEU A 129 4.97 -2.60 6.83
CA LEU A 129 4.03 -1.50 6.93
C LEU A 129 2.78 -1.72 6.06
N SER A 130 2.94 -2.28 4.86
CA SER A 130 1.79 -2.67 4.03
C SER A 130 0.91 -3.69 4.74
N TRP A 131 1.50 -4.71 5.39
CA TRP A 131 0.76 -5.66 6.22
C TRP A 131 0.05 -4.97 7.37
N ALA A 132 0.70 -4.03 8.08
CA ALA A 132 0.07 -3.29 9.17
C ALA A 132 -1.17 -2.51 8.68
N ILE A 133 -1.07 -1.78 7.56
CA ILE A 133 -2.18 -1.02 6.98
C ILE A 133 -3.30 -1.94 6.48
N VAL A 134 -2.96 -3.06 5.83
CA VAL A 134 -3.95 -4.02 5.33
C VAL A 134 -4.66 -4.74 6.47
N ILE A 135 -3.94 -5.16 7.51
CA ILE A 135 -4.57 -5.79 8.69
C ILE A 135 -5.48 -4.79 9.40
N SER A 136 -5.04 -3.55 9.58
CA SER A 136 -5.87 -2.52 10.22
C SER A 136 -7.10 -2.13 9.40
N SER A 137 -7.13 -2.37 8.09
CA SER A 137 -8.31 -2.12 7.26
C SER A 137 -9.44 -3.13 7.51
N ILE A 138 -9.14 -4.35 7.98
CA ILE A 138 -10.16 -5.39 8.19
C ILE A 138 -11.22 -4.98 9.22
N PRO A 139 -10.88 -4.57 10.45
CA PRO A 139 -11.90 -4.10 11.38
C PRO A 139 -12.62 -2.84 10.89
N VAL A 140 -11.95 -1.96 10.14
CA VAL A 140 -12.60 -0.80 9.50
C VAL A 140 -13.67 -1.25 8.49
N ILE A 141 -13.36 -2.28 7.67
CA ILE A 141 -14.31 -2.91 6.74
C ILE A 141 -15.49 -3.50 7.50
N ILE A 142 -15.24 -4.28 8.55
CA ILE A 142 -16.29 -4.95 9.35
C ILE A 142 -17.22 -3.92 9.97
N LEU A 143 -16.68 -2.88 10.61
CA LEU A 143 -17.46 -1.81 11.21
C LEU A 143 -18.25 -1.01 10.15
N GLY A 144 -17.64 -0.76 8.98
CA GLY A 144 -18.32 -0.07 7.88
C GLY A 144 -19.48 -0.90 7.30
N LEU A 145 -19.30 -2.20 7.11
CA LEU A 145 -20.39 -3.09 6.65
C LEU A 145 -21.48 -3.23 7.73
N GLY A 146 -21.09 -3.34 9.01
CA GLY A 146 -22.05 -3.34 10.12
C GLY A 146 -22.85 -2.03 10.19
N GLN A 147 -22.19 -0.87 9.98
CA GLN A 147 -22.86 0.44 9.87
C GLN A 147 -23.88 0.44 8.73
N GLN A 148 -23.48 -0.04 7.55
CA GLN A 148 -24.28 0.06 6.32
C GLN A 148 -25.47 -0.89 6.30
N PHE A 149 -25.32 -2.13 6.79
CA PHE A 149 -26.32 -3.19 6.64
C PHE A 149 -27.02 -3.58 7.94
N LEU A 150 -26.36 -3.40 9.09
CA LEU A 150 -26.89 -3.81 10.39
C LEU A 150 -27.27 -2.61 11.27
N GLY A 151 -27.06 -1.39 10.77
CA GLY A 151 -27.37 -0.18 11.53
C GLY A 151 -26.55 -0.02 12.81
N TRP A 152 -25.33 -0.56 12.84
CA TRP A 152 -24.46 -0.42 14.01
C TRP A 152 -24.18 1.05 14.29
N SER A 153 -24.33 1.41 15.55
CA SER A 153 -24.00 2.73 16.10
C SER A 153 -22.83 2.63 17.07
N GLY A 154 -22.07 3.70 17.20
CA GLY A 154 -21.03 3.80 18.20
C GLY A 154 -21.61 3.94 19.61
N ILE A 155 -20.81 3.56 20.62
CA ILE A 155 -21.12 3.82 22.01
C ILE A 155 -20.46 5.16 22.34
N ASP A 156 -21.25 6.21 22.56
CA ASP A 156 -20.77 7.59 22.77
C ASP A 156 -19.78 7.71 23.94
N GLN A 157 -19.94 6.88 24.97
CA GLN A 157 -19.03 6.83 26.12
C GLN A 157 -17.61 6.39 25.77
N LEU A 158 -17.42 5.69 24.65
CA LEU A 158 -16.11 5.24 24.17
C LEU A 158 -15.46 6.23 23.20
N GLN A 159 -16.17 7.29 22.80
CA GLN A 159 -15.62 8.33 21.92
C GLN A 159 -14.29 8.94 22.42
N PRO A 160 -14.12 9.27 23.71
CA PRO A 160 -12.87 9.82 24.21
C PRO A 160 -11.68 8.86 24.04
N ILE A 161 -11.92 7.54 24.03
CA ILE A 161 -10.89 6.50 23.89
C ILE A 161 -10.58 6.25 22.43
N PHE A 162 -11.61 6.07 21.61
CA PHE A 162 -11.46 5.73 20.19
C PHE A 162 -11.24 6.95 19.30
N GLY A 163 -11.68 8.15 19.72
CA GLY A 163 -11.61 9.38 18.93
C GLY A 163 -12.57 9.41 17.73
N TRP A 164 -13.58 8.50 17.70
CA TRP A 164 -14.60 8.43 16.66
C TRP A 164 -15.90 7.84 17.18
N VAL A 165 -16.99 8.16 16.49
CA VAL A 165 -18.33 7.58 16.70
C VAL A 165 -18.80 6.96 15.40
N LEU A 166 -19.43 5.80 15.48
CA LEU A 166 -20.02 5.14 14.33
C LEU A 166 -21.45 5.67 14.13
N GLU A 167 -21.68 6.44 13.07
CA GLU A 167 -22.98 7.02 12.75
C GLU A 167 -23.86 6.00 12.01
N PRO A 168 -25.05 5.61 12.51
CA PRO A 168 -25.84 4.50 11.96
C PRO A 168 -26.25 4.66 10.51
N LYS A 169 -26.34 5.91 10.02
CA LYS A 169 -26.74 6.23 8.64
C LYS A 169 -25.55 6.57 7.74
N GLY A 170 -24.33 6.52 8.28
CA GLY A 170 -23.14 7.02 7.60
C GLY A 170 -23.07 8.55 7.53
N ASN A 171 -21.94 9.09 7.06
CA ASN A 171 -21.72 10.52 6.96
C ASN A 171 -21.05 10.90 5.62
N PRO A 172 -21.73 11.63 4.72
CA PRO A 172 -23.17 12.03 4.76
C PRO A 172 -24.12 10.84 4.76
N PRO A 173 -25.38 11.03 5.18
CA PRO A 173 -26.36 9.95 5.22
C PRO A 173 -26.45 9.17 3.91
N GLY A 174 -26.51 7.83 3.99
CA GLY A 174 -26.51 6.93 2.83
C GLY A 174 -25.11 6.64 2.25
N ARG A 175 -24.04 7.14 2.89
CA ARG A 175 -22.66 6.89 2.48
C ARG A 175 -21.87 6.30 3.65
N MET A 176 -21.23 5.15 3.41
CA MET A 176 -20.39 4.49 4.42
C MET A 176 -19.22 5.41 4.84
N ALA A 177 -19.09 5.67 6.13
CA ALA A 177 -17.99 6.42 6.74
C ALA A 177 -17.16 5.57 7.72
N SER A 178 -17.74 4.46 8.23
CA SER A 178 -17.11 3.57 9.24
C SER A 178 -16.60 4.38 10.43
N VAL A 179 -15.37 4.14 10.87
CA VAL A 179 -14.71 4.87 11.97
C VAL A 179 -14.19 6.25 11.58
N PHE A 180 -14.30 6.64 10.31
CA PHE A 180 -13.90 7.95 9.83
C PHE A 180 -15.09 8.92 9.88
N MET A 181 -14.80 10.19 10.13
CA MET A 181 -15.85 11.22 10.27
C MET A 181 -16.61 11.48 8.97
N TYR A 182 -16.03 11.13 7.81
CA TYR A 182 -16.59 11.46 6.51
C TYR A 182 -16.27 10.40 5.45
N ALA A 183 -17.24 10.10 4.59
CA ALA A 183 -17.13 9.03 3.61
C ALA A 183 -15.97 9.19 2.61
N ASN A 184 -15.61 10.41 2.22
CA ASN A 184 -14.47 10.63 1.31
C ASN A 184 -13.13 10.38 2.00
N ILE A 185 -13.04 10.64 3.31
CA ILE A 185 -11.83 10.34 4.10
C ILE A 185 -11.63 8.83 4.19
N LEU A 186 -12.71 8.09 4.52
CA LEU A 186 -12.71 6.63 4.46
C LEU A 186 -12.32 6.12 3.07
N ALA A 187 -12.87 6.71 2.01
CA ALA A 187 -12.58 6.33 0.64
C ALA A 187 -11.09 6.47 0.27
N CYS A 188 -10.44 7.54 0.71
CA CYS A 188 -8.99 7.72 0.52
C CYS A 188 -8.19 6.64 1.26
N TYR A 189 -8.53 6.37 2.54
CA TYR A 189 -7.91 5.31 3.35
C TYR A 189 -8.05 3.93 2.70
N LEU A 190 -9.28 3.56 2.29
CA LEU A 190 -9.55 2.27 1.64
C LEU A 190 -8.85 2.15 0.29
N THR A 191 -8.70 3.24 -0.46
CA THR A 191 -7.94 3.24 -1.73
C THR A 191 -6.47 2.89 -1.48
N ILE A 192 -5.85 3.48 -0.47
CA ILE A 192 -4.46 3.16 -0.08
C ILE A 192 -4.36 1.69 0.35
N ALA A 193 -5.25 1.24 1.26
CA ALA A 193 -5.27 -0.14 1.74
C ALA A 193 -5.50 -1.15 0.62
N PHE A 194 -6.41 -0.85 -0.31
CA PHE A 194 -6.69 -1.65 -1.51
C PHE A 194 -5.44 -1.82 -2.39
N ILE A 195 -4.74 -0.72 -2.69
CA ILE A 195 -3.54 -0.74 -3.54
C ILE A 195 -2.44 -1.57 -2.89
N LEU A 196 -2.19 -1.39 -1.59
CA LEU A 196 -1.17 -2.14 -0.85
C LEU A 196 -1.55 -3.62 -0.72
N ALA A 197 -2.83 -3.94 -0.45
CA ALA A 197 -3.33 -5.32 -0.41
C ALA A 197 -3.18 -6.01 -1.77
N LEU A 198 -3.52 -5.31 -2.87
CA LEU A 198 -3.38 -5.84 -4.23
C LEU A 198 -1.91 -6.11 -4.59
N GLY A 199 -1.00 -5.20 -4.21
CA GLY A 199 0.45 -5.41 -4.39
C GLY A 199 0.96 -6.64 -3.65
N LEU A 200 0.60 -6.81 -2.38
CA LEU A 200 0.96 -8.00 -1.59
C LEU A 200 0.31 -9.29 -2.14
N CYS A 201 -0.92 -9.21 -2.65
CA CYS A 201 -1.61 -10.35 -3.26
C CYS A 201 -0.90 -10.82 -4.53
N ILE A 202 -0.50 -9.89 -5.41
CA ILE A 202 0.26 -10.19 -6.63
C ILE A 202 1.64 -10.77 -6.30
N GLU A 203 2.32 -10.23 -5.28
CA GLU A 203 3.59 -10.78 -4.78
C GLU A 203 3.42 -12.23 -4.30
N GLY A 204 2.37 -12.49 -3.51
CA GLY A 204 2.05 -13.82 -2.99
C GLY A 204 1.78 -14.83 -4.13
N ARG A 205 1.00 -14.43 -5.15
CA ARG A 205 0.69 -15.28 -6.31
C ARG A 205 1.95 -15.64 -7.12
N ARG A 206 2.88 -14.71 -7.32
CA ARG A 206 4.14 -14.99 -8.04
C ARG A 206 5.01 -16.01 -7.32
N LYS A 207 5.11 -15.93 -5.99
CA LYS A 207 5.83 -16.91 -5.18
C LYS A 207 5.21 -18.31 -5.28
N PHE A 208 3.87 -18.39 -5.38
CA PHE A 208 3.13 -19.65 -5.46
C PHE A 208 3.16 -20.25 -6.88
N GLY A 209 3.02 -19.41 -7.93
CA GLY A 209 3.03 -19.87 -9.33
C GLY A 209 4.36 -20.53 -9.73
N ASN A 210 5.49 -20.03 -9.23
CA ASN A 210 6.79 -20.64 -9.48
C ASN A 210 6.96 -22.00 -8.76
N GLY A 211 6.36 -22.18 -7.57
CA GLY A 211 6.32 -23.48 -6.88
C GLY A 211 5.41 -24.50 -7.58
N PHE A 212 4.27 -24.04 -8.13
CA PHE A 212 3.33 -24.90 -8.83
C PHE A 212 3.85 -25.32 -10.21
N CYS A 213 4.50 -24.43 -10.96
CA CYS A 213 5.13 -24.79 -12.25
C CYS A 213 6.27 -25.80 -12.08
N ASN A 214 7.05 -25.71 -11.01
CA ASN A 214 8.10 -26.70 -10.72
C ASN A 214 7.50 -28.06 -10.31
N GLY A 215 6.39 -28.08 -9.55
CA GLY A 215 5.65 -29.30 -9.23
C GLY A 215 5.00 -29.94 -10.45
N PHE A 216 4.44 -29.12 -11.37
CA PHE A 216 3.79 -29.60 -12.58
C PHE A 216 4.79 -30.13 -13.64
N ASN A 217 5.98 -29.53 -13.73
CA ASN A 217 7.07 -30.04 -14.58
C ASN A 217 7.65 -31.35 -14.02
N GLY A 218 7.70 -31.51 -12.70
CA GLY A 218 8.02 -32.79 -12.05
C GLY A 218 6.97 -33.88 -12.36
N PHE A 219 5.68 -33.53 -12.33
CA PHE A 219 4.57 -34.42 -12.65
C PHE A 219 4.54 -34.77 -14.15
N LYS A 220 4.83 -33.81 -15.03
CA LYS A 220 4.95 -34.04 -16.48
C LYS A 220 6.15 -34.93 -16.83
N GLY A 221 7.26 -34.78 -16.14
CA GLY A 221 8.43 -35.65 -16.26
C GLY A 221 8.17 -37.07 -15.75
N TRP A 222 7.28 -37.23 -14.74
CA TRP A 222 6.85 -38.54 -14.25
C TRP A 222 5.85 -39.20 -15.21
N MET A 223 4.92 -38.46 -15.80
CA MET A 223 3.92 -38.97 -16.75
C MET A 223 4.50 -39.31 -18.13
N LEU A 224 5.65 -38.70 -18.51
CA LEU A 224 6.35 -38.97 -19.77
C LEU A 224 7.45 -40.04 -19.64
N ARG A 225 7.58 -40.69 -18.49
CA ARG A 225 8.37 -41.91 -18.33
C ARG A 225 7.53 -43.09 -18.79
N GLU A 226 7.23 -43.10 -20.07
CA GLU A 226 6.71 -44.31 -20.75
C GLU A 226 7.79 -45.41 -20.71
N GLU A 227 7.36 -46.58 -20.38
CA GLU A 227 8.13 -47.80 -20.28
C GLU A 227 8.97 -48.02 -21.54
N VAL A 228 10.29 -47.96 -21.38
CA VAL A 228 11.19 -48.53 -22.38
C VAL A 228 11.13 -50.03 -22.19
N PRO A 229 10.61 -50.82 -23.16
CA PRO A 229 10.58 -52.26 -23.05
C PRO A 229 12.01 -52.79 -23.02
N ALA A 230 12.29 -53.65 -22.04
CA ALA A 230 13.56 -54.34 -21.90
C ALA A 230 13.85 -55.15 -23.18
N LYS A 231 14.84 -54.73 -23.97
CA LYS A 231 15.38 -55.53 -25.05
C LYS A 231 16.11 -56.73 -24.46
N LYS A 232 15.58 -57.92 -24.68
CA LYS A 232 16.29 -59.20 -24.57
C LYS A 232 17.54 -59.12 -25.43
N SER A 233 18.70 -59.20 -24.84
CA SER A 233 19.94 -59.55 -25.55
C SER A 233 20.18 -61.06 -25.42
N GLU A 234 20.07 -61.76 -26.53
CA GLU A 234 20.48 -63.12 -26.72
C GLU A 234 21.97 -63.34 -26.47
N GLU A 235 22.27 -64.48 -25.90
CA GLU A 235 23.57 -65.03 -25.67
C GLU A 235 24.41 -65.19 -26.95
N ARG A 236 25.71 -64.88 -26.85
CA ARG A 236 26.73 -65.73 -27.50
C ARG A 236 28.00 -65.66 -26.66
N GLY A 237 28.45 -66.86 -26.26
CA GLY A 237 29.55 -67.08 -25.35
C GLY A 237 30.92 -66.76 -25.89
N ASN A 238 31.86 -66.66 -25.01
CA ASN A 238 33.08 -67.45 -25.02
C ASN A 238 33.82 -67.39 -23.65
N LYS A 239 34.39 -68.58 -23.36
CA LYS A 239 35.26 -68.94 -22.26
C LYS A 239 36.46 -68.02 -22.09
N GLU A 240 36.90 -67.81 -20.86
CA GLU A 240 38.12 -68.36 -20.21
C GLU A 240 38.38 -67.63 -18.89
N GLU A 241 38.34 -68.34 -17.82
CA GLU A 241 39.42 -68.74 -16.88
C GLU A 241 40.11 -67.61 -16.10
N GLY A 242 39.99 -67.72 -14.75
CA GLY A 242 40.94 -67.03 -13.83
C GLY A 242 40.43 -66.83 -12.40
N ARG A 243 40.14 -67.83 -11.65
CA ARG A 243 40.57 -68.23 -10.27
C ARG A 243 40.89 -67.15 -9.21
N ARG A 244 40.25 -67.38 -8.02
CA ARG A 244 40.58 -66.98 -6.63
C ARG A 244 39.99 -65.65 -6.15
N LYS A 245 39.38 -65.54 -5.00
CA LYS A 245 39.32 -66.29 -3.72
C LYS A 245 38.06 -65.85 -2.95
N ARG A 246 37.56 -66.74 -2.12
CA ARG A 246 36.58 -66.56 -1.06
C ARG A 246 36.81 -65.33 -0.19
N GLU A 247 35.69 -64.64 0.20
CA GLU A 247 35.34 -64.59 1.62
C GLU A 247 33.87 -64.23 1.78
N THR A 248 33.23 -65.02 2.61
CA THR A 248 31.85 -65.03 3.05
C THR A 248 31.56 -63.84 3.93
N ILE A 249 30.46 -63.08 3.69
CA ILE A 249 29.60 -62.59 4.77
C ILE A 249 28.18 -62.52 4.23
N ASN A 250 27.29 -63.25 4.91
CA ASN A 250 25.85 -63.23 4.74
C ASN A 250 25.28 -61.87 5.13
N GLU A 251 24.70 -61.11 4.22
CA GLU A 251 23.67 -60.17 4.55
C GLU A 251 22.49 -60.33 3.60
N LEU A 252 21.37 -60.72 4.19
CA LEU A 252 20.07 -60.80 3.57
C LEU A 252 19.64 -59.41 3.05
N PRO A 253 19.15 -59.28 1.83
CA PRO A 253 18.54 -58.05 1.39
C PRO A 253 17.21 -57.89 2.12
N ILE A 254 17.17 -56.95 3.08
CA ILE A 254 15.91 -56.41 3.61
C ILE A 254 15.25 -55.68 2.48
N THR A 255 14.31 -56.30 1.81
CA THR A 255 13.36 -55.67 0.89
C THR A 255 12.47 -54.73 1.71
N ASN A 256 12.92 -53.50 1.84
CA ASN A 256 12.09 -52.42 2.33
C ASN A 256 11.06 -52.07 1.25
N SER A 257 9.98 -52.89 1.13
CA SER A 257 8.79 -52.56 0.40
C SER A 257 8.04 -51.44 1.16
N GLN A 258 8.59 -50.22 1.12
CA GLN A 258 7.79 -49.06 1.43
C GLN A 258 6.79 -48.88 0.28
N PHE A 259 5.57 -49.39 0.48
CA PHE A 259 4.43 -48.93 -0.27
C PHE A 259 4.45 -47.41 -0.26
N PRO A 260 4.44 -46.71 -1.43
CA PRO A 260 4.27 -45.28 -1.45
C PRO A 260 2.87 -45.01 -0.90
N ILE A 261 2.81 -44.57 0.37
CA ILE A 261 1.61 -43.98 0.92
C ILE A 261 1.35 -42.79 -0.02
N PRO A 262 0.21 -42.75 -0.75
CA PRO A 262 -0.11 -41.60 -1.53
C PRO A 262 -0.27 -40.43 -0.55
N ASN A 263 0.74 -39.59 -0.53
CA ASN A 263 0.70 -38.31 0.23
C ASN A 263 -0.34 -37.46 -0.47
N SER A 264 -1.63 -37.75 -0.22
CA SER A 264 -2.74 -36.87 -0.56
C SER A 264 -2.65 -35.64 0.32
N GLN A 265 -1.58 -34.85 0.12
CA GLN A 265 -1.54 -33.49 0.58
C GLN A 265 -2.55 -32.74 -0.30
N PHE A 266 -3.81 -32.71 0.16
CA PHE A 266 -4.71 -31.64 -0.24
C PHE A 266 -3.91 -30.35 -0.13
N PRO A 267 -3.86 -29.50 -1.19
CA PRO A 267 -3.11 -28.28 -1.14
C PRO A 267 -3.65 -27.47 0.02
N ILE A 268 -2.89 -27.38 1.12
CA ILE A 268 -3.27 -26.59 2.28
C ILE A 268 -3.47 -25.18 1.75
N PRO A 269 -4.69 -24.63 1.81
CA PRO A 269 -4.96 -23.32 1.25
C PRO A 269 -3.98 -22.32 1.87
N ASN A 270 -3.32 -21.53 1.03
CA ASN A 270 -2.38 -20.52 1.53
C ASN A 270 -3.17 -19.43 2.24
N TYR A 271 -3.37 -19.57 3.56
CA TYR A 271 -4.17 -18.64 4.37
C TYR A 271 -3.75 -17.18 4.19
N ARG A 272 -2.47 -16.91 3.88
CA ARG A 272 -2.00 -15.55 3.57
C ARG A 272 -2.59 -15.03 2.27
N PHE A 273 -2.64 -15.86 1.23
CA PHE A 273 -3.24 -15.48 -0.05
C PHE A 273 -4.75 -15.29 0.08
N LEU A 274 -5.42 -16.21 0.78
CA LEU A 274 -6.86 -16.10 1.05
C LEU A 274 -7.20 -14.83 1.84
N PHE A 275 -6.43 -14.52 2.89
CA PHE A 275 -6.58 -13.30 3.66
C PHE A 275 -6.40 -12.03 2.81
N LEU A 276 -5.36 -11.99 1.98
CA LEU A 276 -5.10 -10.86 1.09
C LEU A 276 -6.19 -10.69 0.04
N THR A 277 -6.70 -11.79 -0.52
CA THR A 277 -7.83 -11.77 -1.46
C THR A 277 -9.08 -11.22 -0.76
N PHE A 278 -9.37 -11.68 0.46
CA PHE A 278 -10.46 -11.14 1.28
C PHE A 278 -10.27 -9.63 1.54
N ALA A 279 -9.05 -9.19 1.89
CA ALA A 279 -8.75 -7.79 2.11
C ALA A 279 -8.94 -6.95 0.83
N VAL A 280 -8.47 -7.43 -0.33
CA VAL A 280 -8.67 -6.75 -1.63
C VAL A 280 -10.16 -6.60 -1.94
N VAL A 281 -10.92 -7.70 -1.86
CA VAL A 281 -12.36 -7.69 -2.15
C VAL A 281 -13.11 -6.83 -1.13
N GLY A 282 -12.82 -6.98 0.16
CA GLY A 282 -13.46 -6.20 1.22
C GLY A 282 -13.24 -4.68 1.07
N ASN A 283 -12.00 -4.25 0.80
CA ASN A 283 -11.71 -2.84 0.53
C ASN A 283 -12.45 -2.35 -0.72
N ALA A 284 -12.48 -3.13 -1.82
CA ALA A 284 -13.19 -2.77 -3.05
C ALA A 284 -14.71 -2.64 -2.82
N VAL A 285 -15.32 -3.57 -2.10
CA VAL A 285 -16.76 -3.52 -1.76
C VAL A 285 -17.07 -2.29 -0.90
N CYS A 286 -16.27 -2.03 0.14
CA CYS A 286 -16.47 -0.85 0.97
C CYS A 286 -16.27 0.46 0.19
N LEU A 287 -15.34 0.51 -0.77
CA LEU A 287 -15.18 1.67 -1.66
C LEU A 287 -16.47 1.97 -2.44
N ILE A 288 -17.20 0.95 -2.88
CA ILE A 288 -18.49 1.15 -3.55
C ILE A 288 -19.48 1.86 -2.61
N PHE A 289 -19.59 1.41 -1.35
CA PHE A 289 -20.51 1.97 -0.36
C PHE A 289 -20.11 3.36 0.17
N THR A 290 -18.84 3.77 0.01
CA THR A 290 -18.46 5.17 0.29
C THR A 290 -19.11 6.16 -0.69
N ASN A 291 -19.60 5.67 -1.82
CA ASN A 291 -20.17 6.50 -2.87
C ASN A 291 -19.21 7.62 -3.38
N SER A 292 -17.89 7.38 -3.33
CA SER A 292 -16.89 8.33 -3.80
C SER A 292 -16.48 8.04 -5.25
N ARG A 293 -16.98 8.84 -6.20
CA ARG A 293 -16.63 8.72 -7.65
C ARG A 293 -15.12 8.78 -7.88
N ASN A 294 -14.45 9.66 -7.14
CA ASN A 294 -13.01 9.82 -7.20
C ASN A 294 -12.28 8.53 -6.80
N ALA A 295 -12.67 7.93 -5.67
CA ALA A 295 -12.07 6.68 -5.18
C ALA A 295 -12.30 5.50 -6.14
N TRP A 296 -13.49 5.42 -6.77
CA TRP A 296 -13.76 4.37 -7.77
C TRP A 296 -12.84 4.49 -8.98
N GLY A 297 -12.70 5.72 -9.50
CA GLY A 297 -11.79 5.99 -10.61
C GLY A 297 -10.35 5.61 -10.28
N LEU A 298 -9.88 5.97 -9.08
CA LEU A 298 -8.53 5.66 -8.62
C LEU A 298 -8.31 4.16 -8.38
N ALA A 299 -9.32 3.44 -7.86
CA ALA A 299 -9.25 1.98 -7.71
C ALA A 299 -9.14 1.29 -9.09
N VAL A 300 -9.93 1.73 -10.08
CA VAL A 300 -9.84 1.23 -11.47
C VAL A 300 -8.46 1.53 -12.07
N LEU A 301 -7.97 2.76 -11.93
CA LEU A 301 -6.63 3.14 -12.40
C LEU A 301 -5.53 2.30 -11.73
N ALA A 302 -5.67 1.99 -10.44
CA ALA A 302 -4.74 1.12 -9.74
C ALA A 302 -4.74 -0.31 -10.30
N VAL A 303 -5.92 -0.89 -10.56
CA VAL A 303 -6.03 -2.22 -11.20
C VAL A 303 -5.39 -2.21 -12.58
N LEU A 304 -5.64 -1.16 -13.40
CA LEU A 304 -5.03 -1.00 -14.72
C LEU A 304 -3.51 -0.87 -14.62
N ALA A 305 -3.00 -0.09 -13.67
CA ALA A 305 -1.56 0.08 -13.44
C ALA A 305 -0.87 -1.25 -13.06
N PHE A 306 -1.48 -2.03 -12.16
CA PHE A 306 -0.98 -3.37 -11.83
C PHE A 306 -1.10 -4.35 -12.99
N ALA A 307 -2.20 -4.33 -13.73
CA ALA A 307 -2.38 -5.18 -14.90
C ALA A 307 -1.35 -4.87 -16.00
N PHE A 308 -1.07 -3.60 -16.22
CA PHE A 308 -0.01 -3.14 -17.12
C PHE A 308 1.37 -3.59 -16.64
N TYR A 309 1.69 -3.34 -15.36
CA TYR A 309 2.95 -3.77 -14.74
C TYR A 309 3.15 -5.29 -14.79
N ALA A 310 2.09 -6.07 -14.65
CA ALA A 310 2.11 -7.53 -14.69
C ALA A 310 1.99 -8.11 -16.10
N GLY A 311 1.71 -7.29 -17.12
CA GLY A 311 1.49 -7.74 -18.51
C GLY A 311 0.18 -8.50 -18.73
N TRP A 312 -0.87 -8.26 -17.93
CA TRP A 312 -2.15 -8.97 -17.98
C TRP A 312 -3.09 -8.39 -19.04
N LYS A 313 -2.77 -8.63 -20.32
CA LYS A 313 -3.50 -8.06 -21.47
C LYS A 313 -5.01 -8.35 -21.45
N LYS A 314 -5.43 -9.56 -21.04
CA LYS A 314 -6.86 -9.94 -20.96
C LYS A 314 -7.60 -9.12 -19.89
N LEU A 315 -6.96 -8.88 -18.73
CA LEU A 315 -7.54 -8.06 -17.67
C LEU A 315 -7.62 -6.60 -18.10
N LEU A 316 -6.58 -6.07 -18.76
CA LEU A 316 -6.61 -4.71 -19.33
C LEU A 316 -7.79 -4.54 -20.28
N ALA A 317 -7.93 -5.45 -21.25
CA ALA A 317 -9.04 -5.42 -22.21
C ALA A 317 -10.41 -5.47 -21.48
N GLY A 318 -10.57 -6.37 -20.50
CA GLY A 318 -11.81 -6.51 -19.73
C GLY A 318 -12.16 -5.23 -18.94
N VAL A 319 -11.18 -4.64 -18.24
CA VAL A 319 -11.42 -3.40 -17.47
C VAL A 319 -11.73 -2.22 -18.40
N PHE A 320 -10.97 -2.05 -19.50
CA PHE A 320 -11.28 -0.99 -20.48
C PHE A 320 -12.65 -1.17 -21.10
N SER A 321 -13.06 -2.39 -21.43
CA SER A 321 -14.40 -2.67 -21.95
C SER A 321 -15.50 -2.34 -20.93
N ALA A 322 -15.31 -2.72 -19.65
CA ALA A 322 -16.28 -2.43 -18.59
C ALA A 322 -16.40 -0.92 -18.34
N VAL A 323 -15.28 -0.21 -18.22
CA VAL A 323 -15.27 1.25 -18.06
C VAL A 323 -15.89 1.94 -19.28
N GLY A 324 -15.52 1.52 -20.50
CA GLY A 324 -16.09 2.02 -21.74
C GLY A 324 -17.60 1.83 -21.81
N ALA A 325 -18.10 0.66 -21.39
CA ALA A 325 -19.55 0.40 -21.33
C ALA A 325 -20.27 1.35 -20.36
N VAL A 326 -19.70 1.60 -19.17
CA VAL A 326 -20.25 2.58 -18.21
C VAL A 326 -20.26 3.99 -18.80
N PHE A 327 -19.16 4.41 -19.45
CA PHE A 327 -19.11 5.73 -20.11
C PHE A 327 -20.10 5.83 -21.26
N LEU A 328 -20.24 4.80 -22.10
CA LEU A 328 -21.22 4.78 -23.20
C LEU A 328 -22.67 4.77 -22.68
N SER A 329 -22.94 4.16 -21.52
CA SER A 329 -24.26 4.24 -20.89
C SER A 329 -24.58 5.62 -20.33
N ALA A 330 -23.55 6.41 -19.96
CA ALA A 330 -23.69 7.77 -19.48
C ALA A 330 -23.81 8.77 -20.64
N PHE A 331 -22.90 8.73 -21.60
CA PHE A 331 -22.69 9.78 -22.61
C PHE A 331 -22.75 9.29 -24.07
N GLY A 332 -23.00 8.00 -24.30
CA GLY A 332 -23.01 7.40 -25.63
C GLY A 332 -24.18 7.87 -26.50
N PRO A 333 -24.12 7.64 -27.83
CA PRO A 333 -25.21 7.96 -28.76
C PRO A 333 -26.40 7.02 -28.57
N GLU A 334 -27.59 7.52 -28.90
CA GLU A 334 -28.79 6.70 -29.03
C GLU A 334 -28.71 5.86 -30.33
N PRO A 335 -29.20 4.60 -30.37
CA PRO A 335 -29.91 3.86 -29.31
C PRO A 335 -29.01 3.07 -28.35
N LEU A 336 -27.70 3.07 -28.56
CA LEU A 336 -26.72 2.30 -27.77
C LEU A 336 -26.78 2.63 -26.26
N ARG A 337 -26.95 3.94 -25.96
CA ARG A 337 -27.06 4.41 -24.56
C ARG A 337 -28.25 3.77 -23.86
N GLN A 338 -29.44 3.73 -24.49
CA GLN A 338 -30.64 3.13 -23.91
C GLN A 338 -30.48 1.63 -23.69
N TYR A 339 -29.86 0.94 -24.64
CA TYR A 339 -29.58 -0.49 -24.52
C TYR A 339 -28.65 -0.79 -23.33
N LEU A 340 -27.56 -0.03 -23.22
CA LEU A 340 -26.59 -0.19 -22.11
C LEU A 340 -27.18 0.16 -20.75
N ARG A 341 -28.05 1.18 -20.68
CA ARG A 341 -28.78 1.57 -19.46
C ARG A 341 -29.71 0.48 -18.92
N ARG A 342 -30.16 -0.49 -19.76
CA ARG A 342 -30.93 -1.66 -19.31
C ARG A 342 -30.06 -2.70 -18.60
N ILE A 343 -28.79 -2.80 -18.98
CA ILE A 343 -27.86 -3.80 -18.46
C ILE A 343 -27.06 -3.25 -17.28
N ILE A 344 -26.60 -2.01 -17.39
CA ILE A 344 -25.74 -1.35 -16.39
C ILE A 344 -26.62 -0.65 -15.35
N PRO A 345 -26.45 -0.95 -14.03
CA PRO A 345 -27.24 -0.32 -12.98
C PRO A 345 -27.15 1.22 -13.03
N ALA A 346 -28.29 1.87 -12.85
CA ALA A 346 -28.41 3.35 -12.84
C ALA A 346 -27.46 4.01 -11.84
N PHE A 347 -27.12 3.30 -10.76
CA PHE A 347 -26.18 3.74 -9.75
C PHE A 347 -24.82 4.19 -10.32
N PHE A 348 -24.32 3.59 -11.41
CA PHE A 348 -23.05 3.97 -12.02
C PHE A 348 -23.21 5.16 -12.99
N TRP A 349 -24.08 5.04 -13.98
CA TRP A 349 -24.18 6.05 -15.04
C TRP A 349 -24.91 7.32 -14.62
N ALA A 350 -26.02 7.23 -13.83
CA ALA A 350 -26.74 8.40 -13.35
C ALA A 350 -25.92 9.26 -12.37
N ARG A 351 -24.89 8.64 -11.76
CA ARG A 351 -23.97 9.36 -10.90
C ARG A 351 -22.88 10.11 -11.70
N LEU A 352 -22.52 9.60 -12.88
CA LEU A 352 -21.60 10.30 -13.79
C LEU A 352 -22.27 11.50 -14.47
N THR A 353 -23.57 11.40 -14.79
CA THR A 353 -24.35 12.45 -15.41
C THR A 353 -24.96 13.47 -14.42
N ASP A 354 -24.71 13.29 -13.10
CA ASP A 354 -25.32 14.06 -11.99
C ASP A 354 -26.87 14.03 -11.96
N GLU A 355 -27.52 13.15 -12.74
CA GLU A 355 -28.98 12.97 -12.75
C GLU A 355 -29.56 12.58 -11.37
N MET A 356 -28.74 12.06 -10.46
CA MET A 356 -29.15 11.71 -9.09
C MET A 356 -29.35 12.92 -8.16
N PHE A 357 -28.84 14.10 -8.51
CA PHE A 357 -28.85 15.28 -7.63
C PHE A 357 -29.10 16.57 -8.40
N PRO A 358 -30.29 16.75 -8.99
CA PRO A 358 -30.56 17.87 -9.89
C PRO A 358 -30.63 19.25 -9.19
N ASN A 359 -30.93 19.28 -7.88
CA ASN A 359 -31.19 20.52 -7.14
C ASN A 359 -30.13 20.77 -6.05
N ARG A 360 -28.90 21.07 -6.43
CA ARG A 360 -27.86 21.47 -5.47
C ARG A 360 -27.75 22.98 -5.38
N PRO A 361 -27.65 23.56 -4.16
CA PRO A 361 -27.31 24.97 -3.99
C PRO A 361 -26.01 25.31 -4.72
N THR A 362 -25.97 26.47 -5.41
CA THR A 362 -24.76 26.89 -6.16
C THR A 362 -23.53 26.99 -5.29
N ALA A 363 -23.65 27.44 -4.04
CA ALA A 363 -22.59 27.50 -3.07
C ALA A 363 -21.95 26.13 -2.74
N THR A 364 -22.69 25.02 -2.93
CA THR A 364 -22.16 23.67 -2.69
C THR A 364 -21.52 23.05 -3.93
N LEU A 365 -21.56 23.71 -5.09
CA LEU A 365 -20.94 23.24 -6.32
C LEU A 365 -19.42 23.43 -6.26
N ARG A 366 -18.68 22.42 -6.71
CA ARG A 366 -17.21 22.48 -6.75
C ARG A 366 -16.67 23.59 -7.64
N THR A 367 -17.34 23.88 -8.75
CA THR A 367 -17.00 24.98 -9.66
C THR A 367 -16.98 26.32 -8.92
N THR A 368 -18.06 26.65 -8.19
CA THR A 368 -18.15 27.88 -7.39
C THR A 368 -17.04 27.97 -6.33
N GLN A 369 -16.74 26.84 -5.66
CA GLN A 369 -15.67 26.78 -4.64
C GLN A 369 -14.29 26.97 -5.27
N TRP A 370 -14.05 26.41 -6.44
CA TRP A 370 -12.79 26.56 -7.17
C TRP A 370 -12.61 27.98 -7.72
N GLU A 371 -13.67 28.58 -8.27
CA GLU A 371 -13.67 29.97 -8.71
C GLU A 371 -13.38 30.92 -7.56
N PHE A 372 -14.01 30.68 -6.39
CA PHE A 372 -13.74 31.48 -5.19
C PHE A 372 -12.28 31.33 -4.72
N ALA A 373 -11.77 30.08 -4.59
CA ALA A 373 -10.39 29.83 -4.18
C ALA A 373 -9.39 30.45 -5.19
N TRP A 374 -9.72 30.41 -6.48
CA TRP A 374 -8.90 31.04 -7.51
C TRP A 374 -8.94 32.58 -7.42
N SER A 375 -10.10 33.18 -7.16
CA SER A 375 -10.20 34.62 -6.93
C SER A 375 -9.39 35.07 -5.72
N MET A 376 -9.39 34.30 -4.63
CA MET A 376 -8.51 34.51 -3.48
C MET A 376 -7.03 34.50 -3.88
N THR A 377 -6.62 33.53 -4.71
CA THR A 377 -5.25 33.41 -5.22
C THR A 377 -4.87 34.65 -6.05
N GLN A 378 -5.76 35.12 -6.94
CA GLN A 378 -5.52 36.31 -7.76
C GLN A 378 -5.36 37.59 -6.93
N GLN A 379 -6.10 37.72 -5.83
CA GLN A 379 -6.00 38.88 -4.94
C GLN A 379 -4.68 38.92 -4.13
N ARG A 380 -4.17 37.74 -3.72
CA ARG A 380 -2.90 37.63 -2.96
C ARG A 380 -2.00 36.52 -3.50
N PRO A 381 -1.45 36.63 -4.71
CA PRO A 381 -0.74 35.52 -5.37
C PRO A 381 0.59 35.16 -4.70
N TRP A 382 1.23 36.10 -4.00
CA TRP A 382 2.55 35.90 -3.41
C TRP A 382 2.54 35.34 -1.99
N THR A 383 1.62 35.80 -1.16
CA THR A 383 1.58 35.50 0.28
C THR A 383 0.39 34.62 0.67
N GLY A 384 -0.65 34.57 -0.15
CA GLY A 384 -1.94 33.96 0.21
C GLY A 384 -2.67 34.73 1.32
N TRP A 385 -3.75 34.15 1.80
CA TRP A 385 -4.60 34.70 2.86
C TRP A 385 -4.29 34.12 4.26
N GLY A 386 -3.42 33.11 4.34
CA GLY A 386 -3.11 32.32 5.52
C GLY A 386 -3.86 30.97 5.53
N LEU A 387 -3.23 29.96 6.13
CA LEU A 387 -3.81 28.62 6.24
C LEU A 387 -5.18 28.67 6.91
N ARG A 388 -6.14 27.81 6.47
CA ARG A 388 -7.52 27.71 6.97
C ARG A 388 -8.36 29.00 6.80
N ASN A 389 -7.87 30.01 6.12
CA ASN A 389 -8.61 31.26 5.89
C ASN A 389 -9.65 31.14 4.75
N PHE A 390 -9.63 30.08 3.95
CA PHE A 390 -10.67 29.81 2.97
C PHE A 390 -12.06 29.75 3.64
N THR A 391 -12.21 28.96 4.70
CA THR A 391 -13.48 28.72 5.38
C THR A 391 -14.19 29.99 5.86
N PRO A 392 -13.56 30.88 6.69
CA PRO A 392 -14.24 32.08 7.15
C PRO A 392 -14.56 33.06 6.03
N LEU A 393 -13.70 33.17 5.00
CA LEU A 393 -13.93 34.06 3.86
C LEU A 393 -15.05 33.54 2.97
N TYR A 394 -15.10 32.24 2.71
CA TYR A 394 -16.17 31.60 1.94
C TYR A 394 -17.51 31.74 2.65
N GLN A 395 -17.57 31.48 3.96
CA GLN A 395 -18.77 31.60 4.77
C GLN A 395 -19.29 33.04 4.81
N ALA A 396 -18.40 34.04 4.90
CA ALA A 396 -18.78 35.44 4.90
C ALA A 396 -19.43 35.88 3.58
N GLN A 397 -19.01 35.31 2.43
CA GLN A 397 -19.51 35.71 1.12
C GLN A 397 -20.69 34.83 0.64
N MET A 398 -20.64 33.52 0.89
CA MET A 398 -21.60 32.56 0.36
C MET A 398 -22.68 32.15 1.38
N HIS A 399 -22.54 32.57 2.64
CA HIS A 399 -23.41 32.21 3.77
C HIS A 399 -23.51 30.69 4.04
N GLU A 400 -22.57 29.92 3.49
CA GLU A 400 -22.46 28.47 3.65
C GLU A 400 -21.13 28.10 4.29
N TRP A 401 -21.17 27.28 5.35
CA TRP A 401 -19.94 26.78 5.97
C TRP A 401 -19.33 25.67 5.13
N LEU A 402 -18.08 25.82 4.76
CA LEU A 402 -17.33 24.85 4.00
C LEU A 402 -15.89 24.76 4.50
N GLY A 403 -15.42 23.58 4.90
CA GLY A 403 -14.10 23.39 5.49
C GLY A 403 -12.93 23.58 4.52
N HIS A 404 -13.15 23.44 3.21
CA HIS A 404 -12.11 23.54 2.17
C HIS A 404 -12.74 23.55 0.76
N PRO A 405 -12.03 24.02 -0.29
CA PRO A 405 -12.57 24.11 -1.66
C PRO A 405 -12.56 22.79 -2.43
N HIS A 406 -12.47 21.63 -1.78
CA HIS A 406 -12.35 20.32 -2.42
C HIS A 406 -11.24 20.19 -3.48
N SER A 407 -10.18 20.98 -3.35
CA SER A 407 -8.95 20.88 -4.14
C SER A 407 -7.77 21.37 -3.30
N LEU A 408 -6.84 20.47 -2.99
CA LEU A 408 -5.67 20.81 -2.19
C LEU A 408 -4.79 21.86 -2.88
N ILE A 409 -4.64 21.78 -4.20
CA ILE A 409 -3.79 22.73 -4.95
C ILE A 409 -4.39 24.13 -4.88
N LEU A 410 -5.68 24.29 -5.16
CA LEU A 410 -6.36 25.58 -5.08
C LEU A 410 -6.41 26.12 -3.65
N MET A 411 -6.60 25.22 -2.66
CA MET A 411 -6.55 25.62 -1.26
C MET A 411 -5.15 26.18 -0.90
N LEU A 412 -4.08 25.46 -1.27
CA LEU A 412 -2.72 25.92 -0.97
C LEU A 412 -2.37 27.22 -1.68
N THR A 413 -2.72 27.39 -2.95
CA THR A 413 -2.45 28.66 -3.67
C THR A 413 -3.21 29.83 -3.07
N ALA A 414 -4.46 29.64 -2.66
CA ALA A 414 -5.28 30.65 -2.00
C ALA A 414 -4.75 31.02 -0.60
N GLU A 415 -4.29 30.02 0.16
CA GLU A 415 -3.93 30.20 1.56
C GLU A 415 -2.44 30.51 1.78
N THR A 416 -1.53 29.97 0.96
CA THR A 416 -0.07 30.15 1.12
C THR A 416 0.59 30.91 -0.03
N GLY A 417 -0.15 31.22 -1.09
CA GLY A 417 0.37 31.83 -2.30
C GLY A 417 1.02 30.83 -3.26
N ILE A 418 1.21 31.26 -4.50
CA ILE A 418 1.76 30.43 -5.58
C ILE A 418 3.21 29.99 -5.30
N PRO A 419 4.16 30.86 -4.85
CA PRO A 419 5.55 30.44 -4.69
C PRO A 419 5.73 29.34 -3.64
N ILE A 420 5.05 29.43 -2.50
CA ILE A 420 5.15 28.44 -1.43
C ILE A 420 4.50 27.14 -1.85
N THR A 421 3.35 27.21 -2.54
CA THR A 421 2.69 26.04 -3.11
C THR A 421 3.58 25.32 -4.12
N LEU A 422 4.21 26.05 -5.05
CA LEU A 422 5.13 25.46 -6.03
C LEU A 422 6.36 24.85 -5.36
N PHE A 423 6.91 25.48 -4.34
CA PHE A 423 8.03 24.95 -3.57
C PHE A 423 7.65 23.63 -2.87
N PHE A 424 6.49 23.60 -2.22
CA PHE A 424 5.95 22.37 -1.61
C PHE A 424 5.77 21.26 -2.64
N LEU A 425 5.07 21.54 -3.75
CA LEU A 425 4.84 20.57 -4.83
C LEU A 425 6.15 20.11 -5.48
N GLY A 426 7.13 21.01 -5.59
CA GLY A 426 8.47 20.70 -6.09
C GLY A 426 9.22 19.71 -5.21
N LEU A 427 9.18 19.87 -3.88
CA LEU A 427 9.80 18.94 -2.93
C LEU A 427 9.14 17.54 -3.03
N VAL A 428 7.80 17.49 -3.04
CA VAL A 428 7.06 16.23 -3.16
C VAL A 428 7.34 15.58 -4.53
N GLY A 429 7.27 16.36 -5.61
CA GLY A 429 7.54 15.90 -6.97
C GLY A 429 8.96 15.35 -7.14
N TRP A 430 9.94 16.00 -6.52
CA TRP A 430 11.33 15.53 -6.54
C TRP A 430 11.51 14.17 -5.85
N ILE A 431 10.86 13.96 -4.69
CA ILE A 431 10.88 12.66 -3.99
C ILE A 431 10.25 11.57 -4.88
N LEU A 432 9.10 11.87 -5.50
CA LEU A 432 8.44 10.93 -6.40
C LEU A 432 9.30 10.61 -7.63
N ALA A 433 9.89 11.63 -8.26
CA ALA A 433 10.77 11.45 -9.41
C ALA A 433 11.94 10.51 -9.06
N ARG A 434 12.56 10.68 -7.89
CA ARG A 434 13.61 9.76 -7.43
C ARG A 434 13.09 8.33 -7.20
N GLY A 435 11.89 8.18 -6.65
CA GLY A 435 11.24 6.88 -6.50
C GLY A 435 10.97 6.18 -7.84
N VAL A 436 10.51 6.93 -8.83
CA VAL A 436 10.28 6.42 -10.19
C VAL A 436 11.62 6.08 -10.88
N LEU A 437 12.63 6.93 -10.77
CA LEU A 437 13.96 6.65 -11.32
C LEU A 437 14.57 5.39 -10.70
N LEU A 438 14.43 5.19 -9.38
CA LEU A 438 14.85 3.96 -8.72
C LEU A 438 14.08 2.75 -9.26
N LEU A 439 12.76 2.88 -9.45
CA LEU A 439 11.93 1.80 -9.99
C LEU A 439 12.34 1.41 -11.42
N VAL A 440 12.64 2.39 -12.26
CA VAL A 440 13.06 2.16 -13.66
C VAL A 440 14.45 1.54 -13.70
N ASN A 441 15.40 2.10 -12.95
CA ASN A 441 16.81 1.70 -12.93
C ASN A 441 17.11 0.60 -11.87
N TRP A 442 16.09 -0.15 -11.42
CA TRP A 442 16.19 -1.11 -10.32
C TRP A 442 17.34 -2.11 -10.45
N ARG A 443 17.56 -2.64 -11.65
CA ARG A 443 18.60 -3.64 -11.93
C ARG A 443 20.03 -3.10 -11.77
N SER A 444 20.24 -1.82 -12.04
CA SER A 444 21.56 -1.18 -11.92
C SER A 444 21.90 -0.79 -10.47
N HIS A 445 20.88 -0.64 -9.61
CA HIS A 445 21.07 -0.26 -8.21
C HIS A 445 21.17 -1.47 -7.26
N PHE A 446 20.63 -2.61 -7.68
CA PHE A 446 20.70 -3.88 -6.93
C PHE A 446 21.18 -4.99 -7.86
N PRO A 447 22.48 -4.98 -8.27
CA PRO A 447 23.05 -6.06 -9.05
C PRO A 447 22.94 -7.35 -8.26
N VAL A 448 22.57 -8.42 -8.94
CA VAL A 448 22.67 -9.76 -8.38
C VAL A 448 24.16 -10.07 -8.28
N ASP A 449 24.71 -10.09 -7.10
CA ASP A 449 26.12 -10.37 -6.84
C ASP A 449 26.44 -11.82 -7.27
N THR A 450 26.92 -11.97 -8.48
CA THR A 450 27.23 -13.27 -9.10
C THR A 450 28.68 -13.68 -8.85
N GLN A 451 29.54 -12.74 -8.38
CA GLN A 451 30.98 -12.96 -8.33
C GLN A 451 31.52 -13.54 -7.01
N GLN A 452 30.78 -13.49 -5.91
CA GLN A 452 31.26 -13.97 -4.62
C GLN A 452 30.87 -15.43 -4.28
N GLN A 453 30.06 -16.11 -5.10
CA GLN A 453 29.59 -17.49 -4.82
C GLN A 453 30.18 -18.55 -5.77
N GLU A 454 31.12 -18.21 -6.64
CA GLU A 454 31.66 -19.16 -7.64
C GLU A 454 32.71 -20.14 -7.10
N ILE A 455 33.09 -20.09 -5.82
CA ILE A 455 34.26 -20.85 -5.35
C ILE A 455 33.93 -22.23 -4.75
N GLU A 456 32.69 -22.55 -4.38
CA GLU A 456 32.40 -23.85 -3.70
C GLU A 456 31.00 -24.48 -3.87
N GLU A 457 30.15 -24.08 -4.78
CA GLU A 457 28.78 -24.67 -4.85
C GLU A 457 28.49 -25.43 -6.16
N ASN A 458 27.84 -26.61 -6.04
CA ASN A 458 27.30 -27.40 -7.16
C ASN A 458 26.41 -26.55 -8.08
N ALA A 459 26.46 -26.75 -9.39
CA ALA A 459 25.71 -26.00 -10.41
C ALA A 459 24.20 -25.85 -10.11
N ILE A 460 23.59 -26.83 -9.43
CA ILE A 460 22.18 -26.81 -9.00
C ILE A 460 21.95 -25.75 -7.91
N SER A 461 22.88 -25.54 -6.97
CA SER A 461 22.74 -24.53 -5.91
C SER A 461 22.89 -23.13 -6.47
N ILE A 462 23.78 -22.92 -7.43
CA ILE A 462 24.00 -21.64 -8.14
C ILE A 462 22.71 -21.24 -8.89
N ILE A 463 22.11 -22.18 -9.64
CA ILE A 463 20.86 -21.92 -10.38
C ILE A 463 19.73 -21.62 -9.40
N THR A 464 19.61 -22.37 -8.32
CA THR A 464 18.57 -22.18 -7.30
C THR A 464 18.71 -20.82 -6.61
N ASN A 465 19.92 -20.44 -6.19
CA ASN A 465 20.22 -19.16 -5.57
C ASN A 465 19.96 -17.98 -6.53
N ARG A 466 20.36 -18.11 -7.80
CA ARG A 466 20.09 -17.09 -8.82
C ARG A 466 18.59 -16.87 -9.05
N VAL A 467 17.79 -17.93 -9.10
CA VAL A 467 16.31 -17.85 -9.23
C VAL A 467 15.69 -17.21 -7.98
N ILE A 468 16.15 -17.56 -6.79
CA ILE A 468 15.68 -16.96 -5.53
C ILE A 468 15.97 -15.46 -5.50
N CYS A 469 17.19 -15.03 -5.85
CA CYS A 469 17.58 -13.63 -5.90
C CYS A 469 16.77 -12.83 -6.95
N GLN A 470 16.55 -13.38 -8.14
CA GLN A 470 15.72 -12.73 -9.16
C GLN A 470 14.26 -12.56 -8.70
N ASN A 471 13.71 -13.58 -8.04
CA ASN A 471 12.35 -13.51 -7.49
C ASN A 471 12.24 -12.48 -6.37
N GLN A 472 13.24 -12.37 -5.49
CA GLN A 472 13.28 -11.38 -4.43
C GLN A 472 13.36 -9.96 -5.01
N ASN A 473 14.26 -9.71 -5.96
CA ASN A 473 14.38 -8.41 -6.65
C ASN A 473 13.07 -7.99 -7.35
N SER A 474 12.39 -8.94 -7.99
CA SER A 474 11.08 -8.68 -8.62
C SER A 474 10.00 -8.33 -7.60
N ALA A 475 10.02 -8.98 -6.43
CA ALA A 475 9.09 -8.72 -5.33
C ALA A 475 9.38 -7.36 -4.66
N ASP A 476 10.64 -7.00 -4.48
CA ASP A 476 11.07 -5.72 -3.91
C ASP A 476 10.69 -4.53 -4.82
N ARG A 477 10.87 -4.72 -6.12
CA ARG A 477 10.42 -3.75 -7.13
C ARG A 477 8.90 -3.56 -7.12
N LEU A 478 8.13 -4.65 -6.96
CA LEU A 478 6.67 -4.60 -6.92
C LEU A 478 6.17 -3.85 -5.69
N ILE A 479 6.78 -4.05 -4.52
CA ILE A 479 6.33 -3.35 -3.31
C ILE A 479 6.63 -1.84 -3.40
N LEU A 480 7.77 -1.43 -3.95
CA LEU A 480 8.06 -0.01 -4.22
C LEU A 480 7.06 0.59 -5.21
N PHE A 481 6.73 -0.15 -6.29
CA PHE A 481 5.69 0.27 -7.23
C PHE A 481 4.34 0.48 -6.53
N SER A 482 3.97 -0.40 -5.60
CA SER A 482 2.71 -0.28 -4.83
C SER A 482 2.69 0.99 -3.98
N TYR A 483 3.81 1.38 -3.36
CA TYR A 483 3.94 2.62 -2.59
C TYR A 483 3.83 3.87 -3.47
N LEU A 484 4.53 3.87 -4.61
CA LEU A 484 4.43 4.97 -5.58
C LEU A 484 2.99 5.14 -6.09
N LEU A 485 2.34 4.02 -6.42
CA LEU A 485 0.95 4.03 -6.90
C LEU A 485 -0.03 4.47 -5.80
N ALA A 486 0.13 4.01 -4.56
CA ALA A 486 -0.69 4.41 -3.43
C ALA A 486 -0.56 5.91 -3.13
N PHE A 487 0.67 6.44 -3.15
CA PHE A 487 0.89 7.87 -2.94
C PHE A 487 0.37 8.71 -4.12
N ALA A 488 0.58 8.27 -5.37
CA ALA A 488 0.03 8.93 -6.54
C ALA A 488 -1.51 8.97 -6.51
N ALA A 489 -2.16 7.86 -6.12
CA ALA A 489 -3.61 7.80 -5.95
C ALA A 489 -4.08 8.77 -4.85
N CYS A 490 -3.38 8.83 -3.70
CA CYS A 490 -3.69 9.77 -2.64
C CYS A 490 -3.54 11.23 -3.10
N THR A 491 -2.48 11.56 -3.85
CA THR A 491 -2.25 12.90 -4.41
C THR A 491 -3.35 13.27 -5.41
N LEU A 492 -3.69 12.35 -6.33
CA LEU A 492 -4.79 12.55 -7.27
C LEU A 492 -6.15 12.70 -6.56
N PHE A 493 -6.37 11.94 -5.46
CA PHE A 493 -7.56 12.12 -4.64
C PHE A 493 -7.67 13.55 -4.12
N ASN A 494 -6.56 14.12 -3.64
CA ASN A 494 -6.50 15.46 -3.08
C ASN A 494 -6.60 16.58 -4.13
N THR A 495 -6.56 16.30 -5.43
CA THR A 495 -6.87 17.31 -6.46
C THR A 495 -8.36 17.67 -6.55
N VAL A 496 -9.25 16.75 -6.13
CA VAL A 496 -10.71 16.92 -6.20
C VAL A 496 -11.39 16.73 -4.84
N ASP A 497 -10.61 16.58 -3.78
CA ASP A 497 -11.05 16.59 -2.38
C ASP A 497 -9.86 16.94 -1.49
N VAL A 498 -10.05 17.12 -0.17
CA VAL A 498 -8.94 17.40 0.77
C VAL A 498 -9.06 16.49 1.98
N THR A 499 -8.13 15.56 2.11
CA THR A 499 -8.07 14.62 3.24
C THR A 499 -7.03 15.00 4.29
N LEU A 500 -6.34 16.14 4.09
CA LEU A 500 -5.28 16.65 4.95
C LEU A 500 -5.74 16.89 6.39
N PHE A 501 -7.02 17.20 6.58
CA PHE A 501 -7.61 17.52 7.90
C PHE A 501 -7.91 16.28 8.74
N ASP A 502 -7.96 15.07 8.16
CA ASP A 502 -8.02 13.85 8.94
C ASP A 502 -6.59 13.41 9.31
N PHE A 503 -6.29 13.43 10.60
CA PHE A 503 -4.98 13.11 11.14
C PHE A 503 -4.47 11.72 10.72
N ARG A 504 -5.38 10.73 10.57
CA ARG A 504 -5.02 9.34 10.20
C ARG A 504 -4.61 9.25 8.75
N VAL A 505 -5.42 9.78 7.83
CA VAL A 505 -5.13 9.76 6.39
C VAL A 505 -3.91 10.61 6.09
N ASN A 506 -3.78 11.77 6.73
CA ASN A 506 -2.61 12.63 6.60
C ASN A 506 -1.33 11.89 7.04
N THR A 507 -1.33 11.24 8.22
CA THR A 507 -0.19 10.45 8.70
C THR A 507 0.20 9.35 7.71
N ILE A 508 -0.79 8.59 7.18
CA ILE A 508 -0.52 7.52 6.22
C ILE A 508 0.05 8.08 4.92
N SER A 509 -0.45 9.22 4.43
CA SER A 509 0.06 9.87 3.23
C SER A 509 1.53 10.28 3.38
N TRP A 510 1.88 10.89 4.51
CA TRP A 510 3.26 11.24 4.83
C TRP A 510 4.14 10.03 5.07
N LEU A 511 3.58 8.93 5.62
CA LEU A 511 4.29 7.66 5.74
C LEU A 511 4.68 7.09 4.38
N LEU A 512 3.74 7.09 3.41
CA LEU A 512 4.02 6.62 2.05
C LEU A 512 5.17 7.43 1.42
N LEU A 513 5.12 8.75 1.53
CA LEU A 513 6.16 9.64 1.01
C LEU A 513 7.52 9.41 1.70
N ALA A 514 7.52 9.29 3.04
CA ALA A 514 8.73 9.02 3.83
C ALA A 514 9.34 7.65 3.48
N ALA A 515 8.50 6.65 3.26
CA ALA A 515 8.91 5.31 2.89
C ALA A 515 9.56 5.26 1.49
N ILE A 516 8.97 5.96 0.51
CA ILE A 516 9.56 6.13 -0.83
C ILE A 516 10.93 6.81 -0.72
N CYS A 517 11.00 7.94 0.01
CA CYS A 517 12.23 8.70 0.20
C CYS A 517 13.35 7.87 0.88
N GLY A 518 13.00 7.10 1.90
CA GLY A 518 13.96 6.32 2.67
C GLY A 518 14.60 5.19 1.86
N VAL A 519 13.79 4.45 1.07
CA VAL A 519 14.30 3.37 0.20
C VAL A 519 15.16 3.92 -0.95
N CYS A 520 14.84 5.12 -1.48
CA CYS A 520 15.63 5.75 -2.53
C CYS A 520 17.07 6.08 -2.11
N LYS A 521 17.35 6.25 -0.83
CA LYS A 521 18.69 6.55 -0.31
C LYS A 521 19.63 5.34 -0.41
N GLU A 522 19.16 4.14 -0.10
CA GLU A 522 20.02 2.94 -0.16
C GLU A 522 20.41 2.57 -1.58
N GLY A 523 19.51 2.75 -2.54
CA GLY A 523 19.83 2.51 -3.95
C GLY A 523 21.00 3.35 -4.48
N ILE A 524 21.32 4.49 -3.84
CA ILE A 524 22.42 5.37 -4.25
C ILE A 524 23.71 5.06 -3.46
N GLY A 525 23.60 4.67 -2.20
CA GLY A 525 24.75 4.36 -1.33
C GLY A 525 25.60 3.17 -1.81
N HIS A 526 25.00 2.21 -2.52
CA HIS A 526 25.73 1.10 -3.14
C HIS A 526 26.58 1.51 -4.37
N ARG A 527 26.35 2.68 -4.95
CA ARG A 527 27.12 3.18 -6.09
C ARG A 527 28.41 3.86 -5.65
N GLU A 528 28.45 4.47 -4.47
CA GLU A 528 29.64 5.17 -3.96
C GLU A 528 30.63 4.20 -3.28
N SER A 529 30.18 3.04 -2.80
CA SER A 529 31.07 2.04 -2.20
C SER A 529 31.66 1.04 -3.20
N GLY A 530 31.28 1.10 -4.48
CA GLY A 530 31.78 0.24 -5.55
C GLY A 530 32.82 0.91 -6.48
N ILE A 531 33.23 2.16 -6.16
CA ILE A 531 34.30 2.89 -6.86
C ILE A 531 35.34 3.27 -5.79
N GLY A 532 36.11 2.29 -5.37
CA GLY A 532 37.25 2.43 -4.48
C GLY A 532 38.24 1.32 -4.78
#